data_b3ee9d4a59cbb2159b94a7a28d47816a
#
_entry.id   b3ee9d4a59cbb2159b94a7a28d47816a
#
_cell.length_a   1.000
_cell.length_b   1.000
_cell.length_c   1.000
_cell.angle_alpha   90.00
_cell.angle_beta   90.00
_cell.angle_gamma   90.00
#
_symmetry.space_group_name_H-M   'P 1'
#
loop_
_entity.id
_entity.type
_entity.pdbx_description
1 polymer ?
#
loop_
_entity_poly.entity_id
_entity_poly.type
_entity_poly.pdbx_seq_one_letter_code
_entity_poly.pdbx_strand_id
1 'polypeptide(L)'
;CALPIWTLNAEIVGEHSVKLNMGKPLFNWEKIPLSKNLDHKKISIDINGKSFEDGFCVNVGNPHIIFFVKDCMNVDLKTLGPKIENHNLFPERTNVTFAQIAENNLIKVNVWERGAGLTKACGTAACATAVAAYKNEFVGNKVDIQFKEGLLKIEIDAEDNIFMTGPVSKIENLELEI
;
A
#
# COMPACT_ATOMS: atom_id res chain seq x y z
N CYS A 1 13.36 -9.43 -6.45
CA CYS A 1 13.30 -8.14 -5.74
C CYS A 1 13.99 -8.33 -4.39
N ALA A 2 15.21 -7.80 -4.22
CA ALA A 2 15.88 -7.84 -2.92
C ALA A 2 15.19 -6.79 -2.03
N LEU A 3 14.34 -7.24 -1.15
CA LEU A 3 13.87 -6.43 -0.03
C LEU A 3 15.11 -6.07 0.81
N PRO A 4 15.24 -4.82 1.28
CA PRO A 4 16.22 -4.55 2.32
C PRO A 4 15.94 -5.51 3.47
N ILE A 5 16.96 -6.22 3.93
CA ILE A 5 16.84 -7.18 5.03
C ILE A 5 16.65 -6.36 6.30
N TRP A 6 15.40 -6.14 6.67
CA TRP A 6 15.05 -5.48 7.92
C TRP A 6 14.61 -6.57 8.90
N THR A 7 15.08 -6.49 10.11
CA THR A 7 14.52 -7.31 11.17
C THR A 7 13.19 -6.70 11.55
N LEU A 8 12.10 -7.40 11.24
CA LEU A 8 10.76 -7.02 11.68
C LEU A 8 10.43 -7.76 12.98
N ASN A 9 9.81 -7.05 13.92
CA ASN A 9 9.26 -7.67 15.10
C ASN A 9 7.89 -8.26 14.77
N ALA A 10 7.76 -9.57 14.99
CA ALA A 10 6.54 -10.32 14.75
C ALA A 10 6.02 -10.92 16.06
N GLU A 11 4.72 -10.88 16.25
CA GLU A 11 4.01 -11.46 17.39
C GLU A 11 2.93 -12.41 16.89
N ILE A 12 2.89 -13.63 17.43
CA ILE A 12 1.81 -14.59 17.16
C ILE A 12 0.62 -14.19 18.04
N VAL A 13 -0.45 -13.70 17.41
CA VAL A 13 -1.65 -13.19 18.11
C VAL A 13 -2.84 -14.16 18.02
N GLY A 14 -2.64 -15.32 17.40
CA GLY A 14 -3.64 -16.40 17.29
C GLY A 14 -3.07 -17.60 16.56
N GLU A 15 -3.81 -18.71 16.54
CA GLU A 15 -3.35 -19.99 15.94
C GLU A 15 -2.91 -19.84 14.47
N HIS A 16 -3.53 -18.93 13.73
CA HIS A 16 -3.24 -18.64 12.32
C HIS A 16 -3.14 -17.14 12.05
N SER A 17 -2.67 -16.35 13.02
CA SER A 17 -2.61 -14.90 12.89
C SER A 17 -1.31 -14.34 13.47
N VAL A 18 -0.65 -13.48 12.72
CA VAL A 18 0.58 -12.80 13.11
C VAL A 18 0.43 -11.30 12.99
N LYS A 19 0.92 -10.57 13.99
CA LYS A 19 1.05 -9.11 14.01
C LYS A 19 2.50 -8.74 13.76
N LEU A 20 2.72 -7.86 12.77
CA LEU A 20 4.04 -7.35 12.37
C LEU A 20 4.14 -5.86 12.65
N ASN A 21 5.25 -5.42 13.24
CA ASN A 21 5.60 -4.00 13.24
C ASN A 21 6.31 -3.67 11.92
N MET A 22 5.66 -2.88 11.08
CA MET A 22 6.13 -2.47 9.76
C MET A 22 6.98 -1.20 9.78
N GLY A 23 7.24 -0.63 10.99
CA GLY A 23 7.96 0.63 11.15
C GLY A 23 7.09 1.86 10.92
N LYS A 24 7.73 2.99 10.63
CA LYS A 24 7.08 4.29 10.45
C LYS A 24 7.01 4.69 8.99
N PRO A 25 5.94 5.39 8.56
CA PRO A 25 5.85 5.91 7.22
C PRO A 25 6.80 7.10 7.02
N LEU A 26 7.35 7.22 5.83
CA LEU A 26 8.20 8.34 5.43
C LEU A 26 7.47 9.20 4.39
N PHE A 27 7.42 10.50 4.62
CA PHE A 27 6.69 11.46 3.78
C PHE A 27 7.60 12.45 3.05
N ASN A 28 8.89 12.48 3.38
CA ASN A 28 9.84 13.31 2.69
C ASN A 28 9.96 12.86 1.23
N TRP A 29 9.87 13.79 0.28
CA TRP A 29 9.87 13.52 -1.15
C TRP A 29 11.11 12.76 -1.62
N GLU A 30 12.28 12.99 -1.01
CA GLU A 30 13.53 12.27 -1.31
C GLU A 30 13.46 10.81 -0.84
N LYS A 31 12.74 10.54 0.24
CA LYS A 31 12.55 9.19 0.79
C LYS A 31 11.44 8.41 0.09
N ILE A 32 10.46 9.12 -0.50
CA ILE A 32 9.44 8.52 -1.39
C ILE A 32 10.03 8.25 -2.79
N PRO A 33 11.21 8.62 -3.09
CA PRO A 33 11.99 9.05 -4.23
C PRO A 33 11.15 9.67 -5.37
N LEU A 34 10.53 10.83 -5.07
CA LEU A 34 9.92 11.66 -6.09
C LEU A 34 10.98 12.44 -6.86
N SER A 35 10.74 12.75 -8.13
CA SER A 35 11.68 13.52 -8.98
C SER A 35 11.82 14.99 -8.59
N LYS A 36 10.91 15.51 -7.75
CA LYS A 36 10.91 16.89 -7.27
C LYS A 36 10.15 17.03 -5.95
N ASN A 37 10.41 18.12 -5.22
CA ASN A 37 9.69 18.44 -3.99
C ASN A 37 8.24 18.82 -4.28
N LEU A 38 7.30 17.97 -3.85
CA LEU A 38 5.87 18.18 -3.97
C LEU A 38 5.20 17.86 -2.63
N ASP A 39 3.99 18.39 -2.44
CA ASP A 39 3.14 17.96 -1.34
C ASP A 39 2.69 16.52 -1.57
N HIS A 40 3.19 15.62 -0.75
CA HIS A 40 2.90 14.19 -0.85
C HIS A 40 1.41 13.83 -0.75
N LYS A 41 0.57 14.75 -0.23
CA LYS A 41 -0.89 14.56 -0.11
C LYS A 41 -1.68 15.00 -1.35
N LYS A 42 -1.04 15.72 -2.28
CA LYS A 42 -1.71 16.36 -3.43
C LYS A 42 -0.95 16.12 -4.73
N ILE A 43 -0.65 14.86 -4.99
CA ILE A 43 0.02 14.50 -6.23
C ILE A 43 -0.99 14.42 -7.37
N SER A 44 -0.69 15.16 -8.45
CA SER A 44 -1.45 15.07 -9.69
C SER A 44 -0.61 14.41 -10.78
N ILE A 45 -1.20 13.45 -11.48
CA ILE A 45 -0.57 12.70 -12.57
C ILE A 45 -1.48 12.79 -13.80
N ASP A 46 -0.90 13.19 -14.93
CA ASP A 46 -1.58 13.17 -16.22
C ASP A 46 -1.19 11.91 -17.01
N ILE A 47 -2.18 11.14 -17.37
CA ILE A 47 -2.01 9.95 -18.20
C ILE A 47 -2.90 10.07 -19.44
N ASN A 48 -2.28 10.34 -20.59
CA ASN A 48 -2.96 10.46 -21.89
C ASN A 48 -4.09 11.53 -21.89
N GLY A 49 -3.86 12.67 -21.24
CA GLY A 49 -4.83 13.77 -21.15
C GLY A 49 -5.94 13.54 -20.10
N LYS A 50 -5.85 12.49 -19.30
CA LYS A 50 -6.71 12.30 -18.12
C LYS A 50 -5.89 12.58 -16.86
N SER A 51 -6.31 13.58 -16.10
CA SER A 51 -5.69 13.91 -14.81
C SER A 51 -6.22 13.00 -13.71
N PHE A 52 -5.29 12.48 -12.88
CA PHE A 52 -5.56 11.82 -11.61
C PHE A 52 -5.04 12.73 -10.52
N GLU A 53 -5.93 13.30 -9.74
CA GLU A 53 -5.63 14.29 -8.72
C GLU A 53 -5.70 13.70 -7.32
N ASP A 54 -5.18 14.44 -6.32
CA ASP A 54 -5.19 14.10 -4.90
C ASP A 54 -4.56 12.74 -4.59
N GLY A 55 -3.56 12.33 -5.38
CA GLY A 55 -2.75 11.16 -5.08
C GLY A 55 -1.94 11.37 -3.80
N PHE A 56 -1.99 10.41 -2.89
CA PHE A 56 -1.21 10.41 -1.65
C PHE A 56 0.03 9.54 -1.83
N CYS A 57 1.21 10.13 -1.70
CA CYS A 57 2.48 9.40 -1.77
C CYS A 57 3.07 9.13 -0.38
N VAL A 58 3.58 7.92 -0.17
CA VAL A 58 4.23 7.52 1.08
C VAL A 58 5.23 6.39 0.83
N ASN A 59 6.27 6.32 1.63
CA ASN A 59 7.18 5.17 1.68
C ASN A 59 6.97 4.42 3.01
N VAL A 60 6.66 3.14 2.93
CA VAL A 60 6.51 2.20 4.07
C VAL A 60 7.51 1.04 3.95
N GLY A 61 8.74 1.33 3.48
CA GLY A 61 9.77 0.39 3.08
C GLY A 61 9.94 0.30 1.57
N ASN A 62 8.94 0.72 0.83
CA ASN A 62 8.92 0.93 -0.61
C ASN A 62 7.93 2.06 -0.97
N PRO A 63 8.09 2.71 -2.14
CA PRO A 63 7.25 3.84 -2.53
C PRO A 63 5.85 3.38 -2.98
N HIS A 64 4.85 4.14 -2.56
CA HIS A 64 3.44 3.95 -2.92
C HIS A 64 2.81 5.27 -3.32
N ILE A 65 1.89 5.22 -4.30
CA ILE A 65 0.90 6.25 -4.57
C ILE A 65 -0.51 5.66 -4.42
N ILE A 66 -1.38 6.36 -3.69
CA ILE A 66 -2.74 5.94 -3.40
C ILE A 66 -3.71 6.99 -3.93
N PHE A 67 -4.70 6.55 -4.73
CA PHE A 67 -5.83 7.37 -5.18
C PHE A 67 -7.12 6.86 -4.54
N PHE A 68 -7.83 7.74 -3.84
CA PHE A 68 -9.14 7.40 -3.31
C PHE A 68 -10.22 7.65 -4.36
N VAL A 69 -11.01 6.62 -4.63
CA VAL A 69 -12.06 6.64 -5.68
C VAL A 69 -13.37 6.04 -5.17
N LYS A 70 -14.47 6.31 -5.87
CA LYS A 70 -15.79 5.77 -5.51
C LYS A 70 -15.90 4.26 -5.70
N ASP A 71 -15.25 3.70 -6.71
CA ASP A 71 -15.23 2.27 -7.02
C ASP A 71 -13.84 1.89 -7.52
N CYS A 72 -13.03 1.28 -6.65
CA CYS A 72 -11.66 0.91 -6.96
C CYS A 72 -11.59 -0.33 -7.86
N MET A 73 -12.62 -1.18 -7.85
CA MET A 73 -12.63 -2.42 -8.63
C MET A 73 -12.96 -2.16 -10.10
N ASN A 74 -13.64 -1.05 -10.41
CA ASN A 74 -13.98 -0.64 -11.78
C ASN A 74 -12.86 0.19 -12.46
N VAL A 75 -11.72 0.37 -11.80
CA VAL A 75 -10.54 1.01 -12.40
C VAL A 75 -9.78 0.00 -13.26
N ASP A 76 -9.57 0.32 -14.54
CA ASP A 76 -8.71 -0.48 -15.43
C ASP A 76 -7.23 -0.32 -15.05
N LEU A 77 -6.87 -0.97 -13.95
CA LEU A 77 -5.54 -0.91 -13.39
C LEU A 77 -4.50 -1.67 -14.24
N LYS A 78 -4.92 -2.60 -15.09
CA LYS A 78 -4.02 -3.27 -16.05
C LYS A 78 -3.45 -2.27 -17.06
N THR A 79 -4.26 -1.33 -17.50
CA THR A 79 -3.83 -0.28 -18.44
C THR A 79 -3.18 0.91 -17.75
N LEU A 80 -3.69 1.32 -16.58
CA LEU A 80 -3.21 2.51 -15.86
C LEU A 80 -1.97 2.23 -15.01
N GLY A 81 -1.92 1.06 -14.37
CA GLY A 81 -0.84 0.69 -13.43
C GLY A 81 0.56 0.89 -14.01
N PRO A 82 0.90 0.29 -15.16
CA PRO A 82 2.24 0.45 -15.74
C PRO A 82 2.56 1.89 -16.13
N LYS A 83 1.56 2.69 -16.53
CA LYS A 83 1.77 4.10 -16.91
C LYS A 83 2.04 4.97 -15.70
N ILE A 84 1.35 4.73 -14.58
CA ILE A 84 1.58 5.43 -13.32
C ILE A 84 2.88 4.96 -12.67
N GLU A 85 3.12 3.63 -12.61
CA GLU A 85 4.37 3.05 -12.09
C GLU A 85 5.60 3.71 -12.71
N ASN A 86 5.60 3.89 -14.04
CA ASN A 86 6.72 4.42 -14.83
C ASN A 86 6.61 5.92 -15.13
N HIS A 87 5.73 6.65 -14.45
CA HIS A 87 5.60 8.08 -14.66
C HIS A 87 6.88 8.82 -14.23
N ASN A 88 7.27 9.89 -14.94
CA ASN A 88 8.49 10.67 -14.70
C ASN A 88 8.62 11.24 -13.28
N LEU A 89 7.53 11.32 -12.55
CA LEU A 89 7.53 11.71 -11.15
C LEU A 89 8.20 10.66 -10.25
N PHE A 90 8.23 9.40 -10.67
CA PHE A 90 8.76 8.26 -9.91
C PHE A 90 9.99 7.65 -10.59
N PRO A 91 11.20 8.25 -10.45
CA PRO A 91 12.40 7.76 -11.12
C PRO A 91 12.79 6.33 -10.72
N GLU A 92 12.42 5.90 -9.51
CA GLU A 92 12.60 4.53 -9.02
C GLU A 92 11.34 3.67 -9.17
N ARG A 93 10.34 4.15 -9.93
CA ARG A 93 9.01 3.55 -10.05
C ARG A 93 8.27 3.50 -8.71
N THR A 94 6.97 3.18 -8.73
CA THR A 94 6.13 3.17 -7.53
C THR A 94 5.09 2.06 -7.59
N ASN A 95 4.61 1.61 -6.43
CA ASN A 95 3.40 0.82 -6.32
C ASN A 95 2.18 1.74 -6.43
N VAL A 96 1.12 1.28 -7.09
CA VAL A 96 -0.07 2.07 -7.37
C VAL A 96 -1.28 1.40 -6.74
N THR A 97 -2.02 2.15 -5.93
CA THR A 97 -3.26 1.66 -5.30
C THR A 97 -4.41 2.59 -5.62
N PHE A 98 -5.51 2.00 -6.09
CA PHE A 98 -6.81 2.66 -6.08
C PHE A 98 -7.61 2.10 -4.89
N ALA A 99 -8.06 3.00 -4.02
CA ALA A 99 -8.71 2.66 -2.76
C ALA A 99 -10.12 3.23 -2.69
N GLN A 100 -11.04 2.48 -2.11
CA GLN A 100 -12.42 2.88 -1.89
C GLN A 100 -12.73 2.78 -0.40
N ILE A 101 -13.08 3.91 0.19
CA ILE A 101 -13.58 3.95 1.57
C ILE A 101 -14.96 3.31 1.61
N ALA A 102 -15.13 2.31 2.46
CA ALA A 102 -16.40 1.66 2.74
C ALA A 102 -16.85 1.94 4.18
N GLU A 103 -17.99 1.40 4.58
CA GLU A 103 -18.51 1.55 5.94
C GLU A 103 -17.64 0.80 6.97
N ASN A 104 -17.75 1.17 8.23
CA ASN A 104 -17.15 0.46 9.38
C ASN A 104 -15.61 0.37 9.35
N ASN A 105 -14.92 1.45 8.97
CA ASN A 105 -13.45 1.48 8.86
C ASN A 105 -12.88 0.41 7.92
N LEU A 106 -13.60 0.05 6.87
CA LEU A 106 -13.18 -0.86 5.83
C LEU A 106 -12.74 -0.08 4.59
N ILE A 107 -11.59 -0.42 4.02
CA ILE A 107 -11.11 0.11 2.75
C ILE A 107 -10.91 -1.04 1.77
N LYS A 108 -11.55 -0.97 0.62
CA LYS A 108 -11.32 -1.89 -0.50
C LYS A 108 -10.17 -1.36 -1.36
N VAL A 109 -9.30 -2.24 -1.83
CA VAL A 109 -8.14 -1.85 -2.63
C VAL A 109 -7.97 -2.68 -3.89
N ASN A 110 -7.52 -2.02 -4.95
CA ASN A 110 -7.04 -2.63 -6.18
C ASN A 110 -5.60 -2.17 -6.39
N VAL A 111 -4.65 -3.11 -6.50
CA VAL A 111 -3.21 -2.84 -6.37
C VAL A 111 -2.44 -3.30 -7.60
N TRP A 112 -1.56 -2.42 -8.09
CA TRP A 112 -0.51 -2.70 -9.05
C TRP A 112 0.84 -2.57 -8.36
N GLU A 113 1.55 -3.68 -8.19
CA GLU A 113 2.85 -3.69 -7.54
C GLU A 113 3.98 -3.39 -8.52
N ARG A 114 4.91 -2.58 -8.07
CA ARG A 114 6.12 -2.21 -8.79
C ARG A 114 6.92 -3.44 -9.24
N GLY A 115 7.01 -3.64 -10.54
CA GLY A 115 7.73 -4.75 -11.16
C GLY A 115 7.03 -6.11 -11.13
N ALA A 116 5.87 -6.23 -10.47
CA ALA A 116 5.10 -7.47 -10.40
C ALA A 116 3.73 -7.38 -11.09
N GLY A 117 3.19 -6.17 -11.21
CA GLY A 117 1.91 -5.96 -11.88
C GLY A 117 0.70 -6.09 -10.95
N LEU A 118 -0.44 -6.50 -11.51
CA LEU A 118 -1.68 -6.66 -10.75
C LEU A 118 -1.57 -7.87 -9.81
N THR A 119 -1.65 -7.63 -8.50
CA THR A 119 -1.51 -8.66 -7.48
C THR A 119 -2.80 -8.83 -6.66
N LYS A 120 -2.92 -9.97 -5.99
CA LYS A 120 -4.11 -10.35 -5.21
C LYS A 120 -4.08 -9.82 -3.79
N ALA A 121 -2.87 -9.60 -3.25
CA ALA A 121 -2.63 -9.07 -1.92
C ALA A 121 -1.22 -8.45 -1.84
N CYS A 122 -1.07 -7.38 -1.06
CA CYS A 122 0.20 -6.69 -0.85
C CYS A 122 0.20 -6.04 0.54
N GLY A 123 1.04 -6.54 1.45
CA GLY A 123 1.12 -6.05 2.83
C GLY A 123 1.51 -4.58 2.90
N THR A 124 2.52 -4.14 2.13
CA THR A 124 2.97 -2.74 2.12
C THR A 124 1.92 -1.80 1.51
N ALA A 125 1.16 -2.26 0.49
CA ALA A 125 0.06 -1.47 -0.05
C ALA A 125 -1.09 -1.31 0.96
N ALA A 126 -1.37 -2.32 1.79
CA ALA A 126 -2.32 -2.20 2.89
C ALA A 126 -1.87 -1.15 3.90
N CYS A 127 -0.61 -1.20 4.34
CA CYS A 127 -0.02 -0.23 5.26
C CYS A 127 -0.05 1.19 4.68
N ALA A 128 0.40 1.37 3.44
CA ALA A 128 0.43 2.67 2.77
C ALA A 128 -0.98 3.27 2.61
N THR A 129 -1.97 2.43 2.25
CA THR A 129 -3.38 2.85 2.11
C THR A 129 -3.98 3.27 3.45
N ALA A 130 -3.74 2.49 4.51
CA ALA A 130 -4.21 2.82 5.86
C ALA A 130 -3.62 4.16 6.35
N VAL A 131 -2.31 4.36 6.15
CA VAL A 131 -1.62 5.62 6.48
C VAL A 131 -2.22 6.79 5.70
N ALA A 132 -2.41 6.63 4.39
CA ALA A 132 -3.00 7.68 3.55
C ALA A 132 -4.42 8.05 4.00
N ALA A 133 -5.25 7.06 4.29
CA ALA A 133 -6.62 7.28 4.76
C ALA A 133 -6.67 7.94 6.15
N TYR A 134 -5.83 7.51 7.07
CA TYR A 134 -5.72 8.08 8.41
C TYR A 134 -5.22 9.53 8.39
N LYS A 135 -4.15 9.81 7.63
CA LYS A 135 -3.58 11.17 7.50
C LYS A 135 -4.48 12.15 6.72
N ASN A 136 -5.45 11.65 5.96
CA ASN A 136 -6.51 12.43 5.32
C ASN A 136 -7.81 12.46 6.16
N GLU A 137 -7.81 11.89 7.38
CA GLU A 137 -8.94 11.87 8.31
C GLU A 137 -10.20 11.15 7.74
N PHE A 138 -10.01 10.23 6.79
CA PHE A 138 -11.10 9.44 6.22
C PHE A 138 -11.51 8.28 7.13
N VAL A 139 -10.58 7.80 7.97
CA VAL A 139 -10.75 6.69 8.91
C VAL A 139 -10.00 6.96 10.20
N GLY A 140 -10.32 6.20 11.26
CA GLY A 140 -9.54 6.17 12.49
C GLY A 140 -8.19 5.45 12.32
N ASN A 141 -7.47 5.32 13.42
CA ASN A 141 -6.14 4.70 13.46
C ASN A 141 -6.16 3.15 13.38
N LYS A 142 -7.33 2.53 13.32
CA LYS A 142 -7.52 1.08 13.10
C LYS A 142 -8.44 0.89 11.91
N VAL A 143 -7.98 0.16 10.91
CA VAL A 143 -8.70 0.00 9.65
C VAL A 143 -8.47 -1.39 9.07
N ASP A 144 -9.50 -1.94 8.47
CA ASP A 144 -9.45 -3.18 7.74
C ASP A 144 -9.24 -2.89 6.24
N ILE A 145 -8.22 -3.50 5.64
CA ILE A 145 -7.91 -3.37 4.21
C ILE A 145 -8.31 -4.65 3.50
N GLN A 146 -9.29 -4.54 2.62
CA GLN A 146 -9.85 -5.66 1.87
C GLN A 146 -9.27 -5.72 0.47
N PHE A 147 -8.58 -6.80 0.18
CA PHE A 147 -8.19 -7.25 -1.14
C PHE A 147 -9.24 -8.18 -1.74
N LYS A 148 -9.05 -8.54 -3.00
CA LYS A 148 -9.94 -9.51 -3.67
C LYS A 148 -10.02 -10.86 -2.95
N GLU A 149 -8.91 -11.32 -2.36
CA GLU A 149 -8.76 -12.67 -1.80
C GLU A 149 -8.42 -12.67 -0.29
N GLY A 150 -8.55 -11.54 0.40
CA GLY A 150 -8.24 -11.51 1.83
C GLY A 150 -8.37 -10.14 2.46
N LEU A 151 -8.17 -10.12 3.77
CA LEU A 151 -8.29 -8.94 4.60
C LEU A 151 -7.06 -8.84 5.51
N LEU A 152 -6.50 -7.63 5.61
CA LEU A 152 -5.45 -7.28 6.55
C LEU A 152 -5.95 -6.19 7.50
N LYS A 153 -5.63 -6.33 8.78
CA LYS A 153 -5.92 -5.31 9.79
C LYS A 153 -4.69 -4.44 9.99
N ILE A 154 -4.87 -3.14 9.88
CA ILE A 154 -3.80 -2.17 10.08
C ILE A 154 -4.15 -1.29 11.27
N GLU A 155 -3.18 -1.11 12.15
CA GLU A 155 -3.25 -0.22 13.30
C GLU A 155 -2.06 0.75 13.26
N ILE A 156 -2.31 2.03 13.49
CA ILE A 156 -1.28 3.07 13.57
C ILE A 156 -1.29 3.60 15.00
N ASP A 157 -0.17 3.51 15.71
CA ASP A 157 -0.09 3.99 17.08
C ASP A 157 0.16 5.50 17.16
N ALA A 158 0.20 6.02 18.39
CA ALA A 158 0.43 7.45 18.65
C ALA A 158 1.83 7.94 18.22
N GLU A 159 2.77 7.02 17.99
CA GLU A 159 4.13 7.30 17.52
C GLU A 159 4.30 7.12 16.02
N ASP A 160 3.20 6.91 15.29
CA ASP A 160 3.15 6.59 13.86
C ASP A 160 3.77 5.22 13.49
N ASN A 161 3.95 4.28 14.43
CA ASN A 161 4.30 2.91 14.05
C ASN A 161 3.11 2.21 13.42
N ILE A 162 3.37 1.48 12.33
CA ILE A 162 2.37 0.75 11.58
C ILE A 162 2.42 -0.72 12.02
N PHE A 163 1.30 -1.26 12.48
CA PHE A 163 1.14 -2.66 12.80
C PHE A 163 0.19 -3.31 11.80
N MET A 164 0.66 -4.38 11.17
CA MET A 164 -0.13 -5.17 10.24
C MET A 164 -0.44 -6.53 10.86
N THR A 165 -1.71 -6.91 10.91
CA THR A 165 -2.15 -8.23 11.36
C THR A 165 -2.84 -8.94 10.21
N GLY A 166 -2.43 -10.16 9.97
CA GLY A 166 -2.98 -10.98 8.89
C GLY A 166 -2.89 -12.47 9.16
N PRO A 167 -3.62 -13.29 8.37
CA PRO A 167 -3.56 -14.73 8.47
C PRO A 167 -2.22 -15.27 7.96
N VAL A 168 -1.81 -16.37 8.54
CA VAL A 168 -0.65 -17.18 8.10
C VAL A 168 -1.08 -18.61 7.87
N SER A 169 -0.48 -19.27 6.85
CA SER A 169 -0.64 -20.71 6.65
C SER A 169 0.25 -21.50 7.61
N LYS A 170 -0.03 -22.80 7.74
CA LYS A 170 0.89 -23.71 8.41
C LYS A 170 2.21 -23.79 7.64
N ILE A 171 3.30 -23.97 8.40
CA ILE A 171 4.61 -24.28 7.80
C ILE A 171 4.54 -25.71 7.26
N GLU A 172 4.79 -25.87 5.97
CA GLU A 172 4.83 -27.16 5.30
C GLU A 172 6.24 -27.39 4.74
N ASN A 173 6.72 -28.63 4.84
CA ASN A 173 7.96 -29.04 4.16
C ASN A 173 7.61 -29.38 2.73
N LEU A 174 8.26 -28.74 1.76
CA LEU A 174 8.13 -29.02 0.33
C LEU A 174 9.46 -29.58 -0.19
N GLU A 175 9.41 -30.69 -0.90
CA GLU A 175 10.51 -31.17 -1.73
C GLU A 175 10.29 -30.63 -3.13
N LEU A 176 11.24 -29.83 -3.63
CA LEU A 176 11.23 -29.30 -4.98
C LEU A 176 12.31 -30.01 -5.79
N GLU A 177 11.92 -30.69 -6.85
CA GLU A 177 12.85 -31.12 -7.90
C GLU A 177 13.23 -29.88 -8.73
N ILE A 178 14.55 -29.57 -8.81
CA ILE A 178 15.12 -28.45 -9.54
C ILE A 178 15.73 -28.98 -10.84
#